data_7fdc57572c7c40a57310691110a4324a
#
_entry.id   7fdc57572c7c40a57310691110a4324a
#
_cell.length_a   1.000
_cell.length_b   1.000
_cell.length_c   1.000
_cell.angle_alpha   90.00
_cell.angle_beta   90.00
_cell.angle_gamma   90.00
#
_symmetry.space_group_name_H-M   'P 1'
#
loop_
_entity.id
_entity.type
_entity.pdbx_description
1 polymer ?
#
loop_
_entity_poly.entity_id
_entity_poly.type
_entity_poly.pdbx_seq_one_letter_code
_entity_poly.pdbx_strand_id
1 'polypeptide(L)'
;LLYVTPELCSFDRFRERLKLVHEQKELARITVDEAHCISEWGHDFRKDFKRLSWFRDTFPDVPIMCLTATANDQVRRDILSTLGLDKTPDRLRNFTMTAHRPNLHLEVRFTSDEANDRYDDFVTWLKGVYARRAAPDRKAELEAAGERVDNVPGIIYTISRDECESLAAALRHDEIGARPFHAKLPKEVKEETLARWIANEPGYDIIVATTAFGMGIDKENVRFVVHWRLPKSFEGYYQEAGRAGRDGNASYCFLYYAREDRDRVCNMVMRDGQAVRDRSVDGNKLARMQSLNRLVEYCEDTNTCRHAAICKYFGEERVPECDYACDWHKDAQGLKRRMKRGLASEEWVSTQREEGMYDDYYYSD
;
A
#
# COMPACT_ATOMS: atom_id res chain seq x y z
N LEU A 1 -25.17 -13.27 9.08
CA LEU A 1 -23.78 -12.90 8.82
C LEU A 1 -23.09 -12.59 10.15
N LEU A 2 -21.93 -13.22 10.39
CA LEU A 2 -21.13 -13.02 11.61
C LEU A 2 -19.70 -12.62 11.20
N TYR A 3 -19.23 -11.48 11.72
CA TYR A 3 -17.84 -11.03 11.55
C TYR A 3 -17.05 -11.42 12.80
N VAL A 4 -15.90 -12.05 12.59
CA VAL A 4 -15.01 -12.52 13.67
C VAL A 4 -13.56 -12.24 13.32
N THR A 5 -12.71 -12.10 14.35
CA THR A 5 -11.26 -12.02 14.14
C THR A 5 -10.63 -13.41 14.18
N PRO A 6 -9.47 -13.61 13.54
CA PRO A 6 -8.75 -14.89 13.58
C PRO A 6 -8.42 -15.34 15.00
N GLU A 7 -8.13 -14.41 15.89
CA GLU A 7 -7.87 -14.69 17.32
C GLU A 7 -9.10 -15.32 17.99
N LEU A 8 -10.31 -14.77 17.74
CA LEU A 8 -11.56 -15.32 18.28
C LEU A 8 -11.78 -16.76 17.79
N CYS A 9 -11.42 -17.06 16.54
CA CYS A 9 -11.53 -18.40 15.98
C CYS A 9 -10.64 -19.45 16.67
N SER A 10 -9.68 -19.02 17.50
CA SER A 10 -8.80 -19.91 18.25
C SER A 10 -9.36 -20.31 19.63
N PHE A 11 -10.42 -19.65 20.12
CA PHE A 11 -11.02 -19.99 21.41
C PHE A 11 -11.94 -21.20 21.34
N ASP A 12 -11.77 -22.17 22.25
CA ASP A 12 -12.54 -23.41 22.29
C ASP A 12 -14.04 -23.15 22.38
N ARG A 13 -14.48 -22.21 23.22
CA ARG A 13 -15.90 -21.83 23.36
C ARG A 13 -16.52 -21.37 22.04
N PHE A 14 -15.78 -20.66 21.22
CA PHE A 14 -16.25 -20.24 19.89
C PHE A 14 -16.36 -21.45 18.97
N ARG A 15 -15.32 -22.31 18.96
CA ARG A 15 -15.26 -23.51 18.15
C ARG A 15 -16.39 -24.48 18.47
N GLU A 16 -16.68 -24.71 19.72
CA GLU A 16 -17.79 -25.57 20.16
C GLU A 16 -19.15 -25.03 19.68
N ARG A 17 -19.39 -23.74 19.83
CA ARG A 17 -20.62 -23.12 19.34
C ARG A 17 -20.75 -23.21 17.81
N LEU A 18 -19.68 -23.02 17.10
CA LEU A 18 -19.69 -23.09 15.63
C LEU A 18 -19.95 -24.54 15.14
N LYS A 19 -19.48 -25.56 15.88
CA LYS A 19 -19.83 -26.96 15.59
C LYS A 19 -21.34 -27.20 15.73
N LEU A 20 -21.97 -26.67 16.77
CA LEU A 20 -23.43 -26.76 16.93
C LEU A 20 -24.19 -26.09 15.78
N VAL A 21 -23.74 -24.92 15.33
CA VAL A 21 -24.32 -24.24 14.14
C VAL A 21 -24.18 -25.10 12.88
N HIS A 22 -23.04 -25.78 12.71
CA HIS A 22 -22.81 -26.68 11.60
C HIS A 22 -23.71 -27.93 11.68
N GLU A 23 -23.85 -28.53 12.84
CA GLU A 23 -24.76 -29.68 13.06
C GLU A 23 -26.22 -29.33 12.73
N GLN A 24 -26.63 -28.08 13.00
CA GLN A 24 -27.94 -27.54 12.64
C GLN A 24 -28.08 -27.20 11.14
N LYS A 25 -26.98 -27.39 10.33
CA LYS A 25 -26.89 -27.06 8.91
C LYS A 25 -27.08 -25.56 8.60
N GLU A 26 -26.75 -24.70 9.56
CA GLU A 26 -26.85 -23.25 9.43
C GLU A 26 -25.53 -22.60 9.00
N LEU A 27 -24.40 -23.33 9.01
CA LEU A 27 -23.11 -22.84 8.55
C LEU A 27 -23.00 -23.00 7.02
N ALA A 28 -23.38 -21.97 6.30
CA ALA A 28 -23.46 -22.00 4.84
C ALA A 28 -22.12 -21.77 4.14
N ARG A 29 -21.24 -20.93 4.71
CA ARG A 29 -19.94 -20.54 4.12
C ARG A 29 -19.03 -19.93 5.15
N ILE A 30 -17.73 -20.09 4.93
CA ILE A 30 -16.66 -19.40 5.66
C ILE A 30 -15.93 -18.50 4.66
N THR A 31 -15.75 -17.22 5.01
CA THR A 31 -14.99 -16.26 4.20
C THR A 31 -13.80 -15.76 4.98
N VAL A 32 -12.61 -15.89 4.41
CA VAL A 32 -11.36 -15.36 4.95
C VAL A 32 -10.98 -14.15 4.13
N ASP A 33 -11.16 -12.98 4.70
CA ASP A 33 -10.69 -11.72 4.11
C ASP A 33 -9.22 -11.49 4.45
N GLU A 34 -8.53 -10.70 3.61
CA GLU A 34 -7.08 -10.45 3.70
C GLU A 34 -6.27 -11.77 3.84
N ALA A 35 -6.64 -12.78 3.05
CA ALA A 35 -6.07 -14.11 3.14
C ALA A 35 -4.54 -14.15 2.93
N HIS A 36 -3.92 -13.12 2.35
CA HIS A 36 -2.47 -12.97 2.25
C HIS A 36 -1.76 -12.97 3.62
N CYS A 37 -2.48 -12.60 4.70
CA CYS A 37 -1.95 -12.67 6.07
C CYS A 37 -1.61 -14.10 6.53
N ILE A 38 -2.05 -15.13 5.80
CA ILE A 38 -1.70 -16.53 6.05
C ILE A 38 -0.23 -16.81 5.69
N SER A 39 0.26 -16.18 4.63
CA SER A 39 1.58 -16.46 4.07
C SER A 39 2.69 -15.69 4.80
N GLU A 40 3.76 -16.38 5.15
CA GLU A 40 4.99 -15.74 5.64
C GLU A 40 5.66 -14.86 4.57
N TRP A 41 5.35 -15.10 3.31
CA TRP A 41 5.76 -14.30 2.16
C TRP A 41 4.83 -13.11 1.90
N GLY A 42 3.70 -13.02 2.65
CA GLY A 42 2.83 -11.85 2.64
C GLY A 42 3.42 -10.68 3.43
N HIS A 43 3.12 -9.47 3.00
CA HIS A 43 3.62 -8.24 3.64
C HIS A 43 3.06 -7.99 5.06
N ASP A 44 1.93 -8.61 5.42
CA ASP A 44 1.26 -8.49 6.73
C ASP A 44 0.96 -9.87 7.33
N PHE A 45 2.00 -10.70 7.47
CA PHE A 45 1.86 -12.03 8.05
C PHE A 45 1.36 -11.98 9.50
N ARG A 46 0.33 -12.80 9.81
CA ARG A 46 -0.26 -12.94 11.16
C ARG A 46 -0.38 -14.41 11.54
N LYS A 47 0.26 -14.79 12.65
CA LYS A 47 0.29 -16.19 13.13
C LYS A 47 -1.09 -16.80 13.32
N ASP A 48 -2.07 -16.01 13.76
CA ASP A 48 -3.44 -16.51 14.02
C ASP A 48 -4.18 -16.90 12.74
N PHE A 49 -3.83 -16.32 11.58
CA PHE A 49 -4.39 -16.74 10.28
C PHE A 49 -3.99 -18.17 9.90
N LYS A 50 -2.82 -18.67 10.29
CA LYS A 50 -2.43 -20.08 10.05
C LYS A 50 -3.35 -21.07 10.76
N ARG A 51 -3.93 -20.67 11.90
CA ARG A 51 -4.85 -21.50 12.68
C ARG A 51 -6.22 -21.66 12.02
N LEU A 52 -6.51 -20.90 10.98
CA LEU A 52 -7.77 -20.98 10.23
C LEU A 52 -7.88 -22.28 9.41
N SER A 53 -6.77 -23.04 9.23
CA SER A 53 -6.81 -24.41 8.70
C SER A 53 -7.80 -25.31 9.44
N TRP A 54 -8.00 -25.05 10.75
CA TRP A 54 -8.98 -25.74 11.57
C TRP A 54 -10.39 -25.76 10.94
N PHE A 55 -10.79 -24.72 10.22
CA PHE A 55 -12.09 -24.70 9.56
C PHE A 55 -12.22 -25.82 8.51
N ARG A 56 -11.17 -26.01 7.71
CA ARG A 56 -11.19 -27.04 6.67
C ARG A 56 -11.19 -28.45 7.26
N ASP A 57 -10.43 -28.64 8.33
CA ASP A 57 -10.33 -29.92 9.01
C ASP A 57 -11.63 -30.28 9.73
N THR A 58 -12.33 -29.29 10.30
CA THR A 58 -13.55 -29.50 11.07
C THR A 58 -14.82 -29.52 10.22
N PHE A 59 -14.88 -28.72 9.16
CA PHE A 59 -16.05 -28.54 8.29
C PHE A 59 -15.71 -28.79 6.82
N PRO A 60 -15.38 -30.05 6.44
CA PRO A 60 -14.91 -30.37 5.08
C PRO A 60 -15.97 -30.16 3.98
N ASP A 61 -17.23 -30.12 4.34
CA ASP A 61 -18.40 -29.91 3.48
C ASP A 61 -18.74 -28.42 3.29
N VAL A 62 -18.25 -27.55 4.19
CA VAL A 62 -18.55 -26.10 4.12
C VAL A 62 -17.61 -25.42 3.12
N PRO A 63 -18.13 -24.64 2.15
CA PRO A 63 -17.31 -23.88 1.22
C PRO A 63 -16.48 -22.80 1.96
N ILE A 64 -15.18 -22.74 1.63
CA ILE A 64 -14.28 -21.68 2.10
C ILE A 64 -13.97 -20.75 0.94
N MET A 65 -14.14 -19.46 1.13
CA MET A 65 -13.78 -18.39 0.18
C MET A 65 -12.68 -17.53 0.78
N CYS A 66 -11.60 -17.38 0.02
CA CYS A 66 -10.47 -16.53 0.40
C CYS A 66 -10.45 -15.28 -0.49
N LEU A 67 -10.31 -14.11 0.12
CA LEU A 67 -10.24 -12.82 -0.56
C LEU A 67 -8.91 -12.16 -0.23
N THR A 68 -8.26 -11.60 -1.26
CA THR A 68 -7.07 -10.78 -1.09
C THR A 68 -6.86 -9.90 -2.32
N ALA A 69 -6.38 -8.69 -2.12
CA ALA A 69 -5.99 -7.77 -3.19
C ALA A 69 -4.51 -7.93 -3.61
N THR A 70 -3.69 -8.63 -2.81
CA THR A 70 -2.23 -8.61 -2.93
C THR A 70 -1.64 -10.03 -2.81
N ALA A 71 -1.97 -10.91 -3.75
CA ALA A 71 -1.43 -12.26 -3.77
C ALA A 71 -0.64 -12.54 -5.05
N ASN A 72 0.69 -12.55 -4.94
CA ASN A 72 1.53 -13.14 -5.97
C ASN A 72 1.42 -14.68 -5.94
N ASP A 73 2.05 -15.36 -6.87
CA ASP A 73 1.96 -16.83 -7.01
C ASP A 73 2.41 -17.60 -5.75
N GLN A 74 3.42 -17.10 -5.05
CA GLN A 74 3.90 -17.75 -3.83
C GLN A 74 2.87 -17.60 -2.70
N VAL A 75 2.37 -16.40 -2.47
CA VAL A 75 1.33 -16.13 -1.45
C VAL A 75 0.08 -16.95 -1.73
N ARG A 76 -0.33 -17.06 -3.01
CA ARG A 76 -1.47 -17.88 -3.42
C ARG A 76 -1.28 -19.36 -3.10
N ARG A 77 -0.11 -19.93 -3.42
CA ARG A 77 0.22 -21.32 -3.06
C ARG A 77 0.17 -21.53 -1.55
N ASP A 78 0.71 -20.63 -0.77
CA ASP A 78 0.72 -20.71 0.69
C ASP A 78 -0.70 -20.67 1.28
N ILE A 79 -1.57 -19.80 0.76
CA ILE A 79 -2.98 -19.75 1.17
C ILE A 79 -3.65 -21.13 0.93
N LEU A 80 -3.51 -21.66 -0.28
CA LEU A 80 -4.14 -22.93 -0.67
C LEU A 80 -3.61 -24.08 0.17
N SER A 81 -2.30 -24.18 0.35
CA SER A 81 -1.69 -25.29 1.12
C SER A 81 -1.99 -25.18 2.61
N THR A 82 -1.89 -24.00 3.20
CA THR A 82 -2.15 -23.80 4.64
C THR A 82 -3.60 -24.09 4.99
N LEU A 83 -4.54 -23.70 4.16
CA LEU A 83 -5.97 -23.98 4.36
C LEU A 83 -6.39 -25.35 3.82
N GLY A 84 -5.48 -26.14 3.24
CA GLY A 84 -5.78 -27.47 2.68
C GLY A 84 -6.75 -27.45 1.50
N LEU A 85 -6.81 -26.32 0.77
CA LEU A 85 -7.69 -26.17 -0.39
C LEU A 85 -7.12 -26.82 -1.66
N ASP A 86 -5.81 -27.00 -1.70
CA ASP A 86 -5.07 -27.70 -2.77
C ASP A 86 -5.31 -29.21 -2.79
N LYS A 87 -5.80 -29.80 -1.68
CA LYS A 87 -6.10 -31.23 -1.56
C LYS A 87 -7.31 -31.68 -2.42
N THR A 88 -8.11 -30.73 -2.88
CA THR A 88 -9.30 -31.00 -3.70
C THR A 88 -9.31 -30.09 -4.95
N PRO A 89 -8.38 -30.27 -5.89
CA PRO A 89 -8.20 -29.37 -7.03
C PRO A 89 -9.45 -29.30 -7.92
N ASP A 90 -10.19 -30.39 -8.08
CA ASP A 90 -11.42 -30.42 -8.89
C ASP A 90 -12.53 -29.52 -8.34
N ARG A 91 -12.51 -29.23 -7.05
CA ARG A 91 -13.46 -28.36 -6.37
C ARG A 91 -12.97 -26.92 -6.20
N LEU A 92 -11.68 -26.68 -6.48
CA LEU A 92 -11.09 -25.33 -6.38
C LEU A 92 -11.54 -24.47 -7.56
N ARG A 93 -11.93 -23.26 -7.25
CA ARG A 93 -12.18 -22.19 -8.24
C ARG A 93 -11.31 -20.98 -7.90
N ASN A 94 -10.57 -20.51 -8.88
CA ASN A 94 -9.73 -19.32 -8.75
C ASN A 94 -10.31 -18.21 -9.63
N PHE A 95 -10.56 -17.06 -9.02
CA PHE A 95 -11.05 -15.84 -9.69
C PHE A 95 -10.00 -14.76 -9.53
N THR A 96 -9.43 -14.32 -10.63
CA THR A 96 -8.38 -13.29 -10.63
C THR A 96 -8.87 -12.08 -11.43
N MET A 97 -8.72 -10.91 -10.85
CA MET A 97 -8.91 -9.64 -11.55
C MET A 97 -7.54 -9.03 -11.84
N THR A 98 -7.46 -8.23 -12.90
CA THR A 98 -6.22 -7.52 -13.21
C THR A 98 -5.84 -6.51 -12.12
N ALA A 99 -4.55 -6.39 -11.86
CA ALA A 99 -4.00 -5.33 -11.01
C ALA A 99 -3.93 -3.97 -11.74
N HIS A 100 -4.23 -3.94 -13.03
CA HIS A 100 -4.25 -2.73 -13.83
C HIS A 100 -5.39 -1.79 -13.42
N ARG A 101 -5.04 -0.56 -13.14
CA ARG A 101 -5.97 0.53 -12.76
C ARG A 101 -5.79 1.69 -13.75
N PRO A 102 -6.50 1.68 -14.91
CA PRO A 102 -6.29 2.64 -16.00
C PRO A 102 -6.54 4.10 -15.60
N ASN A 103 -7.35 4.32 -14.58
CA ASN A 103 -7.67 5.65 -14.07
C ASN A 103 -6.61 6.23 -13.11
N LEU A 104 -5.58 5.47 -12.73
CA LEU A 104 -4.52 5.94 -11.86
C LEU A 104 -3.30 6.39 -12.68
N HIS A 105 -2.91 7.65 -12.54
CA HIS A 105 -1.63 8.12 -13.06
C HIS A 105 -0.51 7.78 -12.06
N LEU A 106 0.38 6.87 -12.44
CA LEU A 106 1.49 6.40 -11.61
C LEU A 106 2.78 7.15 -11.98
N GLU A 107 3.41 7.80 -11.00
CA GLU A 107 4.63 8.58 -11.21
C GLU A 107 5.63 8.39 -10.07
N VAL A 108 6.90 8.16 -10.41
CA VAL A 108 8.03 8.19 -9.47
C VAL A 108 8.75 9.53 -9.60
N ARG A 109 8.89 10.25 -8.49
CA ARG A 109 9.57 11.53 -8.40
C ARG A 109 10.87 11.38 -7.62
N PHE A 110 11.97 11.68 -8.29
CA PHE A 110 13.31 11.56 -7.71
C PHE A 110 13.65 12.86 -6.99
N THR A 111 14.02 12.73 -5.72
CA THR A 111 14.39 13.85 -4.84
C THR A 111 15.62 13.50 -4.04
N SER A 112 16.41 14.51 -3.60
CA SER A 112 17.43 14.34 -2.58
C SER A 112 16.89 14.72 -1.20
N ASP A 113 17.49 14.21 -0.12
CA ASP A 113 17.10 14.57 1.26
C ASP A 113 17.58 15.99 1.65
N GLU A 114 18.51 16.59 0.89
CA GLU A 114 19.18 17.84 1.25
C GLU A 114 18.33 19.11 0.99
N ALA A 115 17.21 18.97 0.27
CA ALA A 115 16.41 20.14 -0.11
C ALA A 115 14.94 19.98 0.26
N ASN A 116 14.28 21.08 0.57
CA ASN A 116 12.82 21.18 0.66
C ASN A 116 12.12 20.95 -0.69
N ASP A 117 12.85 20.50 -1.70
CA ASP A 117 12.39 20.31 -3.08
C ASP A 117 11.12 19.46 -3.17
N ARG A 118 11.00 18.46 -2.29
CA ARG A 118 9.82 17.56 -2.23
C ARG A 118 8.55 18.30 -1.83
N TYR A 119 8.65 19.18 -0.84
CA TYR A 119 7.51 19.98 -0.37
C TYR A 119 7.08 21.00 -1.43
N ASP A 120 8.04 21.72 -1.98
CA ASP A 120 7.78 22.75 -3.00
C ASP A 120 7.23 22.13 -4.30
N ASP A 121 7.76 20.96 -4.70
CA ASP A 121 7.26 20.21 -5.85
C ASP A 121 5.80 19.78 -5.64
N PHE A 122 5.49 19.21 -4.47
CA PHE A 122 4.12 18.78 -4.16
C PHE A 122 3.15 19.96 -4.08
N VAL A 123 3.50 21.03 -3.37
CA VAL A 123 2.64 22.21 -3.22
C VAL A 123 2.43 22.91 -4.56
N THR A 124 3.47 23.00 -5.39
CA THR A 124 3.36 23.56 -6.75
C THR A 124 2.41 22.75 -7.61
N TRP A 125 2.55 21.43 -7.59
CA TRP A 125 1.63 20.53 -8.30
C TRP A 125 0.19 20.70 -7.80
N LEU A 126 -0.03 20.73 -6.49
CA LEU A 126 -1.36 20.82 -5.89
C LEU A 126 -2.03 22.17 -6.20
N LYS A 127 -1.29 23.29 -6.11
CA LYS A 127 -1.75 24.61 -6.53
C LYS A 127 -2.16 24.63 -8.00
N GLY A 128 -1.40 23.93 -8.86
CA GLY A 128 -1.77 23.73 -10.26
C GLY A 128 -3.07 22.93 -10.44
N VAL A 129 -3.35 21.97 -9.57
CA VAL A 129 -4.64 21.24 -9.57
C VAL A 129 -5.78 22.18 -9.18
N TYR A 130 -5.63 22.97 -8.11
CA TYR A 130 -6.64 23.94 -7.69
C TYR A 130 -6.92 24.98 -8.80
N ALA A 131 -5.88 25.50 -9.45
CA ALA A 131 -6.04 26.44 -10.55
C ALA A 131 -6.85 25.86 -11.73
N ARG A 132 -6.60 24.59 -12.10
CA ARG A 132 -7.39 23.90 -13.15
C ARG A 132 -8.84 23.69 -12.74
N ARG A 133 -9.10 23.36 -11.46
CA ARG A 133 -10.47 23.19 -10.95
C ARG A 133 -11.23 24.52 -10.89
N ALA A 134 -10.52 25.63 -10.67
CA ALA A 134 -11.10 26.97 -10.64
C ALA A 134 -11.34 27.57 -12.05
N ALA A 135 -10.86 26.91 -13.14
CA ALA A 135 -11.16 27.34 -14.51
C ALA A 135 -12.69 27.33 -14.76
N PRO A 136 -13.24 28.34 -15.49
CA PRO A 136 -14.68 28.58 -15.57
C PRO A 136 -15.51 27.33 -15.92
N ASP A 137 -15.13 26.63 -16.99
CA ASP A 137 -15.86 25.44 -17.47
C ASP A 137 -15.83 24.33 -16.43
N ARG A 138 -14.65 24.05 -15.86
CA ARG A 138 -14.49 22.99 -14.85
C ARG A 138 -15.17 23.34 -13.53
N LYS A 139 -15.14 24.59 -13.15
CA LYS A 139 -15.85 25.10 -11.97
C LYS A 139 -17.37 24.86 -12.10
N ALA A 140 -17.94 25.22 -13.25
CA ALA A 140 -19.36 24.99 -13.50
C ALA A 140 -19.76 23.50 -13.44
N GLU A 141 -18.94 22.62 -14.00
CA GLU A 141 -19.14 21.16 -13.91
C GLU A 141 -19.13 20.65 -12.47
N LEU A 142 -18.16 21.08 -11.66
CA LEU A 142 -18.03 20.68 -10.27
C LEU A 142 -19.20 21.17 -9.42
N GLU A 143 -19.59 22.43 -9.59
CA GLU A 143 -20.73 23.02 -8.90
C GLU A 143 -22.04 22.31 -9.27
N ALA A 144 -22.22 21.97 -10.56
CA ALA A 144 -23.38 21.18 -11.01
C ALA A 144 -23.41 19.76 -10.42
N ALA A 145 -22.23 19.17 -10.16
CA ALA A 145 -22.08 17.88 -9.49
C ALA A 145 -22.18 17.96 -7.95
N GLY A 146 -22.35 19.17 -7.37
CA GLY A 146 -22.34 19.38 -5.92
C GLY A 146 -20.95 19.19 -5.28
N GLU A 147 -19.87 19.27 -6.07
CA GLU A 147 -18.50 19.15 -5.58
C GLU A 147 -17.91 20.53 -5.24
N ARG A 148 -17.14 20.60 -4.17
CA ARG A 148 -16.37 21.79 -3.81
C ARG A 148 -15.21 21.98 -4.80
N VAL A 149 -15.07 23.19 -5.35
CA VAL A 149 -13.99 23.56 -6.28
C VAL A 149 -12.62 23.51 -5.61
N ASP A 150 -12.55 23.92 -4.36
CA ASP A 150 -11.34 23.99 -3.53
C ASP A 150 -11.00 22.66 -2.82
N ASN A 151 -11.78 21.61 -3.01
CA ASN A 151 -11.53 20.30 -2.41
C ASN A 151 -10.85 19.33 -3.39
N VAL A 152 -9.64 18.88 -3.04
CA VAL A 152 -8.95 17.80 -3.74
C VAL A 152 -8.59 16.72 -2.68
N PRO A 153 -9.51 15.79 -2.40
CA PRO A 153 -9.28 14.82 -1.33
C PRO A 153 -8.08 13.93 -1.64
N GLY A 154 -7.16 13.85 -0.69
CA GLY A 154 -5.93 13.09 -0.87
C GLY A 154 -5.41 12.42 0.39
N ILE A 155 -4.46 11.51 0.18
CA ILE A 155 -3.74 10.84 1.25
C ILE A 155 -2.24 10.99 1.00
N ILE A 156 -1.48 11.36 2.02
CA ILE A 156 -0.01 11.40 2.00
C ILE A 156 0.51 10.40 3.04
N TYR A 157 1.22 9.38 2.60
CA TYR A 157 1.82 8.39 3.47
C TYR A 157 3.25 8.77 3.86
N THR A 158 3.52 8.79 5.17
CA THR A 158 4.83 9.03 5.78
C THR A 158 5.28 7.80 6.59
N ILE A 159 6.57 7.71 6.90
CA ILE A 159 7.11 6.58 7.66
C ILE A 159 7.15 6.82 9.17
N SER A 160 7.08 8.07 9.60
CA SER A 160 7.13 8.44 11.02
C SER A 160 5.97 9.34 11.43
N ARG A 161 5.64 9.31 12.73
CA ARG A 161 4.58 10.15 13.30
C ARG A 161 4.97 11.62 13.31
N ASP A 162 6.23 11.90 13.61
CA ASP A 162 6.75 13.27 13.68
C ASP A 162 6.72 13.93 12.29
N GLU A 163 7.07 13.18 11.24
CA GLU A 163 6.94 13.64 9.86
C GLU A 163 5.46 13.84 9.47
N CYS A 164 4.57 12.95 9.92
CA CYS A 164 3.12 13.07 9.72
C CYS A 164 2.58 14.39 10.31
N GLU A 165 2.92 14.69 11.56
CA GLU A 165 2.49 15.91 12.25
C GLU A 165 3.10 17.17 11.62
N SER A 166 4.40 17.18 11.37
CA SER A 166 5.11 18.34 10.82
C SER A 166 4.65 18.67 9.40
N LEU A 167 4.48 17.67 8.54
CA LEU A 167 3.99 17.85 7.18
C LEU A 167 2.54 18.36 7.16
N ALA A 168 1.67 17.78 8.00
CA ALA A 168 0.30 18.28 8.12
C ALA A 168 0.24 19.72 8.65
N ALA A 169 1.14 20.10 9.56
CA ALA A 169 1.25 21.46 10.06
C ALA A 169 1.74 22.45 8.98
N ALA A 170 2.76 22.07 8.22
CA ALA A 170 3.28 22.87 7.10
C ALA A 170 2.21 23.13 6.04
N LEU A 171 1.46 22.11 5.65
CA LEU A 171 0.35 22.26 4.69
C LEU A 171 -0.74 23.19 5.21
N ARG A 172 -1.10 23.11 6.49
CA ARG A 172 -2.06 24.05 7.09
C ARG A 172 -1.55 25.48 7.15
N HIS A 173 -0.24 25.66 7.36
CA HIS A 173 0.38 27.00 7.29
C HIS A 173 0.22 27.62 5.90
N ASP A 174 0.26 26.81 4.85
CA ASP A 174 0.04 27.21 3.45
C ASP A 174 -1.45 27.17 3.05
N GLU A 175 -2.36 27.25 4.03
CA GLU A 175 -3.82 27.28 3.85
C GLU A 175 -4.40 26.02 3.17
N ILE A 176 -3.66 24.90 3.18
CA ILE A 176 -4.12 23.63 2.65
C ILE A 176 -4.72 22.79 3.80
N GLY A 177 -5.97 22.38 3.65
CA GLY A 177 -6.72 21.62 4.66
C GLY A 177 -6.15 20.21 4.89
N ALA A 178 -5.13 20.07 5.74
CA ALA A 178 -4.47 18.79 6.03
C ALA A 178 -4.57 18.40 7.50
N ARG A 179 -4.79 17.10 7.76
CA ARG A 179 -4.88 16.54 9.12
C ARG A 179 -3.94 15.34 9.28
N PRO A 180 -3.22 15.25 10.41
CA PRO A 180 -2.40 14.06 10.69
C PRO A 180 -3.28 12.87 11.10
N PHE A 181 -2.84 11.65 10.77
CA PHE A 181 -3.51 10.43 11.19
C PHE A 181 -2.49 9.32 11.48
N HIS A 182 -2.37 8.93 12.76
CA HIS A 182 -1.47 7.86 13.19
C HIS A 182 -1.97 7.15 14.45
N ALA A 183 -1.36 6.02 14.80
CA ALA A 183 -1.83 5.12 15.85
C ALA A 183 -1.89 5.77 17.27
N LYS A 184 -1.05 6.77 17.54
CA LYS A 184 -1.02 7.44 18.87
C LYS A 184 -2.07 8.53 19.05
N LEU A 185 -2.78 8.94 18.02
CA LEU A 185 -3.89 9.88 18.18
C LEU A 185 -5.01 9.26 19.00
N PRO A 186 -5.68 10.05 19.86
CA PRO A 186 -6.89 9.61 20.58
C PRO A 186 -7.93 9.05 19.61
N LYS A 187 -8.70 8.09 20.07
CA LYS A 187 -9.70 7.40 19.25
C LYS A 187 -10.72 8.40 18.68
N GLU A 188 -11.17 9.31 19.52
CA GLU A 188 -12.18 10.33 19.20
C GLU A 188 -11.66 11.25 18.09
N VAL A 189 -10.40 11.69 18.17
CA VAL A 189 -9.76 12.53 17.14
C VAL A 189 -9.65 11.79 15.80
N LYS A 190 -9.33 10.49 15.83
CA LYS A 190 -9.26 9.67 14.61
C LYS A 190 -10.64 9.52 13.95
N GLU A 191 -11.66 9.23 14.76
CA GLU A 191 -13.04 9.06 14.29
C GLU A 191 -13.59 10.37 13.71
N GLU A 192 -13.39 11.49 14.40
CA GLU A 192 -13.78 12.80 13.91
C GLU A 192 -13.06 13.16 12.61
N THR A 193 -11.73 13.02 12.58
CA THR A 193 -10.92 13.35 11.40
C THR A 193 -11.37 12.54 10.20
N LEU A 194 -11.60 11.24 10.38
CA LEU A 194 -12.04 10.36 9.32
C LEU A 194 -13.44 10.74 8.82
N ALA A 195 -14.40 10.97 9.71
CA ALA A 195 -15.76 11.34 9.36
C ALA A 195 -15.82 12.64 8.54
N ARG A 196 -15.09 13.68 8.99
CA ARG A 196 -15.05 14.98 8.33
C ARG A 196 -14.33 14.92 6.98
N TRP A 197 -13.26 14.12 6.87
CA TRP A 197 -12.57 13.89 5.60
C TRP A 197 -13.46 13.14 4.60
N ILE A 198 -14.19 12.10 5.04
CA ILE A 198 -15.14 11.36 4.20
C ILE A 198 -16.24 12.31 3.69
N ALA A 199 -16.74 13.19 4.56
CA ALA A 199 -17.78 14.17 4.24
C ALA A 199 -17.27 15.33 3.36
N ASN A 200 -15.98 15.39 2.99
CA ASN A 200 -15.36 16.49 2.26
C ASN A 200 -15.52 17.85 2.95
N GLU A 201 -15.45 17.90 4.29
CA GLU A 201 -15.55 19.15 5.03
C GLU A 201 -14.34 20.06 4.81
N PRO A 202 -14.54 21.41 4.78
CA PRO A 202 -13.44 22.35 4.68
C PRO A 202 -12.38 22.17 5.76
N GLY A 203 -11.10 22.21 5.35
CA GLY A 203 -9.97 21.99 6.25
C GLY A 203 -9.65 20.52 6.56
N TYR A 204 -10.39 19.57 5.94
CA TYR A 204 -10.18 18.12 6.03
C TYR A 204 -10.03 17.51 4.63
N ASP A 205 -9.26 18.18 3.76
CA ASP A 205 -9.09 17.75 2.38
C ASP A 205 -8.04 16.64 2.22
N ILE A 206 -6.97 16.72 3.02
CA ILE A 206 -5.83 15.81 2.94
C ILE A 206 -5.60 15.11 4.28
N ILE A 207 -5.46 13.79 4.24
CA ILE A 207 -4.96 13.02 5.38
C ILE A 207 -3.46 12.79 5.18
N VAL A 208 -2.64 13.26 6.12
CA VAL A 208 -1.23 12.90 6.23
C VAL A 208 -1.12 11.75 7.23
N ALA A 209 -0.68 10.59 6.80
CA ALA A 209 -0.81 9.39 7.61
C ALA A 209 0.45 8.51 7.63
N THR A 210 0.58 7.72 8.68
CA THR A 210 1.43 6.53 8.65
C THR A 210 0.64 5.32 8.10
N THR A 211 1.30 4.17 7.92
CA THR A 211 0.65 2.90 7.50
C THR A 211 -0.54 2.48 8.39
N ALA A 212 -0.73 3.13 9.55
CA ALA A 212 -1.92 2.93 10.40
C ALA A 212 -3.23 3.39 9.73
N PHE A 213 -3.16 4.24 8.71
CA PHE A 213 -4.28 4.66 7.89
C PHE A 213 -4.45 3.70 6.73
N GLY A 214 -5.04 2.55 7.00
CA GLY A 214 -5.08 1.47 6.02
C GLY A 214 -6.43 0.75 5.97
N MET A 215 -6.64 -0.22 6.82
CA MET A 215 -7.82 -1.08 6.80
C MET A 215 -9.12 -0.32 7.09
N GLY A 216 -10.17 -0.68 6.37
CA GLY A 216 -11.53 -0.17 6.63
C GLY A 216 -11.82 1.25 6.13
N ILE A 217 -10.92 1.87 5.36
CA ILE A 217 -11.18 3.18 4.76
C ILE A 217 -11.92 2.99 3.45
N ASP A 218 -13.13 3.53 3.39
CA ASP A 218 -13.95 3.55 2.22
C ASP A 218 -14.32 5.00 1.85
N LYS A 219 -13.54 5.57 0.92
CA LYS A 219 -13.78 6.86 0.30
C LYS A 219 -13.49 6.73 -1.18
N GLU A 220 -14.52 6.87 -1.99
CA GLU A 220 -14.45 6.61 -3.43
C GLU A 220 -13.68 7.71 -4.19
N ASN A 221 -13.87 8.96 -3.80
CA ASN A 221 -13.39 10.14 -4.51
C ASN A 221 -11.99 10.63 -4.09
N VAL A 222 -11.10 9.76 -3.65
CA VAL A 222 -9.69 10.12 -3.37
C VAL A 222 -9.00 10.47 -4.70
N ARG A 223 -8.57 11.72 -4.85
CA ARG A 223 -7.98 12.23 -6.11
C ARG A 223 -6.47 12.03 -6.22
N PHE A 224 -5.79 11.87 -5.07
CA PHE A 224 -4.39 11.49 -5.11
C PHE A 224 -3.97 10.68 -3.88
N VAL A 225 -2.95 9.85 -4.08
CA VAL A 225 -2.17 9.20 -3.03
C VAL A 225 -0.70 9.51 -3.25
N VAL A 226 -0.05 10.04 -2.23
CA VAL A 226 1.38 10.37 -2.25
C VAL A 226 2.12 9.53 -1.23
N HIS A 227 3.14 8.81 -1.67
CA HIS A 227 4.12 8.22 -0.79
C HIS A 227 5.25 9.23 -0.61
N TRP A 228 5.27 9.87 0.56
CA TRP A 228 6.27 10.89 0.90
C TRP A 228 7.66 10.31 1.08
N ARG A 229 7.71 9.05 1.43
CA ARG A 229 8.90 8.22 1.57
C ARG A 229 8.65 6.85 0.94
N LEU A 230 9.73 6.11 0.69
CA LEU A 230 9.63 4.76 0.15
C LEU A 230 8.85 3.85 1.10
N PRO A 231 7.78 3.17 0.64
CA PRO A 231 7.07 2.16 1.44
C PRO A 231 7.95 0.95 1.77
N LYS A 232 7.58 0.18 2.79
CA LYS A 232 8.33 -1.00 3.25
C LYS A 232 8.21 -2.22 2.32
N SER A 233 7.23 -2.24 1.41
CA SER A 233 6.97 -3.37 0.50
C SER A 233 6.24 -2.91 -0.76
N PHE A 234 6.36 -3.71 -1.82
CA PHE A 234 5.66 -3.46 -3.08
C PHE A 234 4.13 -3.62 -2.92
N GLU A 235 3.70 -4.63 -2.18
CA GLU A 235 2.29 -4.89 -1.90
C GLU A 235 1.67 -3.75 -1.09
N GLY A 236 2.40 -3.25 -0.08
CA GLY A 236 1.98 -2.08 0.70
C GLY A 236 1.80 -0.85 -0.18
N TYR A 237 2.79 -0.57 -1.04
CA TYR A 237 2.68 0.50 -2.04
C TYR A 237 1.42 0.36 -2.90
N TYR A 238 1.22 -0.82 -3.49
CA TYR A 238 0.07 -1.07 -4.37
C TYR A 238 -1.27 -0.93 -3.63
N GLN A 239 -1.37 -1.48 -2.42
CA GLN A 239 -2.58 -1.39 -1.60
C GLN A 239 -2.91 0.05 -1.20
N GLU A 240 -1.88 0.83 -0.84
CA GLU A 240 -2.02 2.23 -0.46
C GLU A 240 -2.35 3.10 -1.68
N ALA A 241 -1.65 2.95 -2.80
CA ALA A 241 -1.94 3.63 -4.06
C ALA A 241 -3.36 3.29 -4.58
N GLY A 242 -3.79 2.04 -4.41
CA GLY A 242 -5.11 1.55 -4.79
C GLY A 242 -6.29 2.22 -4.10
N ARG A 243 -6.05 3.06 -3.06
CA ARG A 243 -7.09 3.87 -2.42
C ARG A 243 -7.53 5.05 -3.27
N ALA A 244 -6.72 5.47 -4.23
CA ALA A 244 -7.07 6.52 -5.16
C ALA A 244 -8.12 6.04 -6.18
N GLY A 245 -9.04 6.92 -6.56
CA GLY A 245 -9.95 6.74 -7.69
C GLY A 245 -10.79 5.47 -7.66
N ARG A 246 -11.37 5.10 -6.54
CA ARG A 246 -12.28 3.94 -6.45
C ARG A 246 -13.58 4.15 -7.23
N ASP A 247 -13.94 5.40 -7.46
CA ASP A 247 -15.05 5.82 -8.31
C ASP A 247 -14.76 5.74 -9.83
N GLY A 248 -13.57 5.25 -10.22
CA GLY A 248 -13.16 5.15 -11.62
C GLY A 248 -12.63 6.47 -12.22
N ASN A 249 -12.73 7.58 -11.51
CA ASN A 249 -12.24 8.86 -12.01
C ASN A 249 -10.72 8.97 -11.94
N ALA A 250 -10.15 9.80 -12.85
CA ALA A 250 -8.71 10.03 -12.93
C ALA A 250 -8.14 10.51 -11.59
N SER A 251 -7.08 9.83 -11.14
CA SER A 251 -6.41 10.11 -9.87
C SER A 251 -4.91 9.92 -9.99
N TYR A 252 -4.15 10.59 -9.13
CA TYR A 252 -2.69 10.60 -9.19
C TYR A 252 -2.08 9.80 -8.04
N CYS A 253 -1.04 9.01 -8.35
CA CYS A 253 -0.26 8.30 -7.36
C CYS A 253 1.21 8.67 -7.55
N PHE A 254 1.76 9.45 -6.62
CA PHE A 254 3.17 9.83 -6.61
C PHE A 254 3.95 9.04 -5.58
N LEU A 255 5.14 8.60 -5.95
CA LEU A 255 6.10 8.05 -5.03
C LEU A 255 7.37 8.89 -5.10
N TYR A 256 7.67 9.62 -4.01
CA TYR A 256 8.95 10.30 -3.86
C TYR A 256 10.03 9.29 -3.47
N TYR A 257 11.07 9.22 -4.29
CA TYR A 257 12.16 8.26 -4.14
C TYR A 257 13.50 8.97 -3.97
N ALA A 258 14.20 8.63 -2.90
CA ALA A 258 15.59 8.96 -2.63
C ALA A 258 16.33 7.69 -2.18
N ARG A 259 17.63 7.58 -2.50
CA ARG A 259 18.43 6.41 -2.09
C ARG A 259 18.63 6.34 -0.58
N GLU A 260 18.71 7.48 0.09
CA GLU A 260 18.77 7.57 1.55
C GLU A 260 17.50 6.99 2.20
N ASP A 261 16.34 7.20 1.58
CA ASP A 261 15.09 6.59 2.04
C ASP A 261 15.15 5.07 1.90
N ARG A 262 15.71 4.55 0.79
CA ARG A 262 15.95 3.11 0.60
C ARG A 262 16.75 2.54 1.76
N ASP A 263 17.91 3.12 2.08
CA ASP A 263 18.80 2.61 3.12
C ASP A 263 18.15 2.68 4.51
N ARG A 264 17.41 3.75 4.78
CA ARG A 264 16.62 3.91 6.01
C ARG A 264 15.54 2.84 6.13
N VAL A 265 14.79 2.58 5.07
CA VAL A 265 13.71 1.58 5.05
C VAL A 265 14.29 0.16 5.10
N CYS A 266 15.40 -0.13 4.40
CA CYS A 266 16.13 -1.40 4.55
C CYS A 266 16.49 -1.67 6.02
N ASN A 267 17.06 -0.69 6.70
CA ASN A 267 17.40 -0.81 8.11
C ASN A 267 16.17 -1.03 9.01
N MET A 268 15.03 -0.40 8.70
CA MET A 268 13.76 -0.64 9.43
C MET A 268 13.27 -2.07 9.23
N VAL A 269 13.22 -2.57 7.99
CA VAL A 269 12.78 -3.93 7.67
C VAL A 269 13.68 -4.97 8.35
N MET A 270 15.00 -4.70 8.41
CA MET A 270 15.98 -5.56 9.08
C MET A 270 15.78 -5.60 10.59
N ARG A 271 15.43 -4.49 11.24
CA ARG A 271 15.20 -4.40 12.69
C ARG A 271 13.86 -4.98 13.13
N ASP A 272 12.79 -4.79 12.34
CA ASP A 272 11.47 -5.32 12.63
C ASP A 272 11.49 -6.86 12.78
N GLY A 273 12.46 -7.56 12.18
CA GLY A 273 12.67 -9.02 12.35
C GLY A 273 13.45 -9.45 13.58
N GLN A 274 14.15 -8.55 14.28
CA GLN A 274 15.02 -8.91 15.42
C GLN A 274 14.27 -9.04 16.77
N ALA A 275 13.05 -8.56 16.86
CA ALA A 275 12.26 -8.54 18.11
C ALA A 275 11.71 -9.92 18.52
N VAL A 276 11.81 -10.96 17.68
CA VAL A 276 11.27 -12.30 17.96
C VAL A 276 12.36 -13.36 17.69
N ARG A 277 12.82 -14.05 18.73
CA ARG A 277 13.85 -15.13 18.69
C ARG A 277 13.28 -16.47 18.14
N ASP A 278 12.56 -16.46 17.02
CA ASP A 278 11.98 -17.69 16.46
C ASP A 278 12.47 -17.92 15.01
N ARG A 279 12.88 -19.14 14.67
CA ARG A 279 13.40 -19.49 13.33
C ARG A 279 12.39 -19.28 12.19
N SER A 280 11.09 -19.16 12.48
CA SER A 280 10.08 -18.74 11.50
C SER A 280 10.20 -17.30 11.06
N VAL A 281 11.04 -16.50 11.74
CA VAL A 281 11.27 -15.08 11.48
C VAL A 281 12.19 -14.86 10.27
N ASP A 282 13.08 -15.80 9.97
CA ASP A 282 14.06 -15.65 8.87
C ASP A 282 13.38 -15.66 7.49
N GLY A 283 12.37 -16.52 7.29
CA GLY A 283 11.61 -16.57 6.03
C GLY A 283 10.81 -15.28 5.76
N ASN A 284 10.17 -14.74 6.77
CA ASN A 284 9.40 -13.49 6.67
C ASN A 284 10.30 -12.27 6.39
N LYS A 285 11.49 -12.22 7.01
CA LYS A 285 12.46 -11.16 6.78
C LYS A 285 12.96 -11.18 5.34
N LEU A 286 13.32 -12.37 4.81
CA LEU A 286 13.75 -12.52 3.42
C LEU A 286 12.65 -12.08 2.45
N ALA A 287 11.41 -12.48 2.68
CA ALA A 287 10.28 -12.10 1.85
C ALA A 287 10.06 -10.57 1.83
N ARG A 288 10.11 -9.91 3.01
CA ARG A 288 9.99 -8.46 3.11
C ARG A 288 11.13 -7.73 2.38
N MET A 289 12.36 -8.22 2.50
CA MET A 289 13.50 -7.66 1.78
C MET A 289 13.36 -7.84 0.26
N GLN A 290 12.89 -9.00 -0.19
CA GLN A 290 12.63 -9.24 -1.61
C GLN A 290 11.55 -8.30 -2.15
N SER A 291 10.44 -8.13 -1.42
CA SER A 291 9.38 -7.19 -1.80
C SER A 291 9.90 -5.74 -1.85
N LEU A 292 10.68 -5.32 -0.85
CA LEU A 292 11.32 -3.99 -0.85
C LEU A 292 12.25 -3.82 -2.05
N ASN A 293 13.11 -4.81 -2.35
CA ASN A 293 14.01 -4.75 -3.50
C ASN A 293 13.25 -4.62 -4.82
N ARG A 294 12.12 -5.33 -4.97
CA ARG A 294 11.24 -5.17 -6.14
C ARG A 294 10.64 -3.77 -6.25
N LEU A 295 10.31 -3.15 -5.11
CA LEU A 295 9.84 -1.76 -5.10
C LEU A 295 10.95 -0.78 -5.50
N VAL A 296 12.19 -1.01 -5.03
CA VAL A 296 13.35 -0.22 -5.46
C VAL A 296 13.59 -0.38 -6.96
N GLU A 297 13.60 -1.61 -7.48
CA GLU A 297 13.70 -1.87 -8.93
C GLU A 297 12.60 -1.13 -9.71
N TYR A 298 11.36 -1.15 -9.22
CA TYR A 298 10.25 -0.41 -9.81
C TYR A 298 10.50 1.11 -9.83
N CYS A 299 11.06 1.66 -8.77
CA CYS A 299 11.38 3.09 -8.70
C CYS A 299 12.50 3.47 -9.68
N GLU A 300 13.55 2.66 -9.75
CA GLU A 300 14.76 2.93 -10.56
C GLU A 300 14.63 2.48 -12.02
N ASP A 301 13.62 1.68 -12.37
CA ASP A 301 13.36 1.29 -13.76
C ASP A 301 12.76 2.47 -14.55
N THR A 302 13.49 2.93 -15.56
CA THR A 302 13.07 3.98 -16.50
C THR A 302 12.76 3.45 -17.90
N ASN A 303 12.64 2.13 -18.06
CA ASN A 303 12.45 1.49 -19.36
C ASN A 303 11.10 0.77 -19.49
N THR A 304 10.39 0.59 -18.37
CA THR A 304 9.14 -0.18 -18.31
C THR A 304 7.97 0.70 -17.86
N CYS A 305 6.81 0.46 -18.44
CA CYS A 305 5.54 1.04 -18.00
C CYS A 305 5.25 0.69 -16.53
N ARG A 306 4.83 1.67 -15.72
CA ARG A 306 4.53 1.46 -14.29
C ARG A 306 3.41 0.45 -14.07
N HIS A 307 2.35 0.50 -14.88
CA HIS A 307 1.26 -0.46 -14.82
C HIS A 307 1.72 -1.87 -15.21
N ALA A 308 2.54 -1.97 -16.26
CA ALA A 308 3.10 -3.25 -16.68
C ALA A 308 3.97 -3.90 -15.59
N ALA A 309 4.78 -3.09 -14.90
CA ALA A 309 5.60 -3.57 -13.80
C ALA A 309 4.75 -4.10 -12.63
N ILE A 310 3.66 -3.41 -12.29
CA ILE A 310 2.71 -3.85 -11.24
C ILE A 310 2.02 -5.16 -11.64
N CYS A 311 1.42 -5.23 -12.84
CA CYS A 311 0.74 -6.44 -13.31
C CYS A 311 1.69 -7.64 -13.33
N LYS A 312 2.91 -7.44 -13.83
CA LYS A 312 3.94 -8.47 -13.86
C LYS A 312 4.35 -8.94 -12.45
N TYR A 313 4.42 -8.01 -11.48
CA TYR A 313 4.71 -8.36 -10.10
C TYR A 313 3.65 -9.30 -9.50
N PHE A 314 2.38 -9.09 -9.83
CA PHE A 314 1.27 -9.94 -9.41
C PHE A 314 1.03 -11.18 -10.29
N GLY A 315 1.96 -11.47 -11.23
CA GLY A 315 1.94 -12.70 -12.02
C GLY A 315 0.98 -12.67 -13.22
N GLU A 316 0.62 -11.48 -13.72
CA GLU A 316 -0.19 -11.37 -14.93
C GLU A 316 0.67 -11.62 -16.17
N GLU A 317 0.29 -12.62 -16.99
CA GLU A 317 0.95 -12.92 -18.27
C GLU A 317 0.61 -11.89 -19.35
N ARG A 318 -0.63 -11.41 -19.33
CA ARG A 318 -1.12 -10.39 -20.26
C ARG A 318 -1.26 -9.07 -19.51
N VAL A 319 -0.39 -8.14 -19.86
CA VAL A 319 -0.42 -6.80 -19.31
C VAL A 319 -1.33 -5.94 -20.17
N PRO A 320 -2.39 -5.33 -19.60
CA PRO A 320 -3.23 -4.40 -20.33
C PRO A 320 -2.44 -3.19 -20.84
N GLU A 321 -2.88 -2.59 -21.93
CA GLU A 321 -2.28 -1.37 -22.47
C GLU A 321 -2.50 -0.21 -21.50
N CYS A 322 -1.43 0.54 -21.25
CA CYS A 322 -1.49 1.74 -20.42
C CYS A 322 -1.69 2.95 -21.33
N ASP A 323 -2.87 3.54 -21.28
CA ASP A 323 -3.22 4.72 -22.07
C ASP A 323 -2.60 6.00 -21.47
N TYR A 324 -1.27 6.13 -21.55
CA TYR A 324 -0.48 7.26 -21.04
C TYR A 324 -0.69 7.60 -19.54
N ALA A 325 -1.27 6.71 -18.76
CA ALA A 325 -1.52 6.89 -17.34
C ALA A 325 -0.30 6.58 -16.46
N CYS A 326 0.92 6.83 -16.94
CA CYS A 326 2.16 6.74 -16.13
C CYS A 326 3.25 7.67 -16.67
N ASP A 327 4.24 7.94 -15.81
CA ASP A 327 5.38 8.80 -16.10
C ASP A 327 6.20 8.33 -17.31
N TRP A 328 6.37 7.01 -17.49
CA TRP A 328 7.11 6.43 -18.60
C TRP A 328 6.43 6.67 -19.94
N HIS A 329 5.12 6.41 -20.05
CA HIS A 329 4.38 6.66 -21.29
C HIS A 329 4.28 8.14 -21.62
N LYS A 330 4.12 8.99 -20.56
CA LYS A 330 4.00 10.43 -20.74
C LYS A 330 5.29 11.06 -21.26
N ASP A 331 6.45 10.68 -20.73
CA ASP A 331 7.75 11.24 -21.11
C ASP A 331 8.91 10.34 -20.64
N ALA A 332 9.18 9.25 -21.39
CA ALA A 332 10.23 8.29 -21.05
C ALA A 332 11.64 8.92 -21.04
N GLN A 333 11.92 9.87 -21.95
CA GLN A 333 13.21 10.55 -21.98
C GLN A 333 13.38 11.53 -20.83
N GLY A 334 12.31 12.25 -20.48
CA GLY A 334 12.29 13.14 -19.33
C GLY A 334 12.41 12.36 -18.02
N LEU A 335 11.81 11.19 -17.93
CA LEU A 335 11.95 10.31 -16.77
C LEU A 335 13.41 9.94 -16.52
N LYS A 336 14.14 9.52 -17.56
CA LYS A 336 15.59 9.23 -17.48
C LYS A 336 16.40 10.45 -17.05
N ARG A 337 16.06 11.65 -17.55
CA ARG A 337 16.74 12.89 -17.17
C ARG A 337 16.44 13.27 -15.73
N ARG A 338 15.18 13.15 -15.28
CA ARG A 338 14.77 13.43 -13.88
C ARG A 338 15.47 12.49 -12.91
N MET A 339 15.54 11.18 -13.23
CA MET A 339 16.27 10.22 -12.43
C MET A 339 17.75 10.60 -12.30
N LYS A 340 18.44 10.82 -13.42
CA LYS A 340 19.86 11.22 -13.39
C LYS A 340 20.10 12.48 -12.57
N ARG A 341 19.24 13.50 -12.70
CA ARG A 341 19.37 14.76 -11.94
C ARG A 341 19.07 14.60 -10.46
N GLY A 342 18.01 13.86 -10.11
CA GLY A 342 17.58 13.67 -8.73
C GLY A 342 18.49 12.75 -7.92
N LEU A 343 19.18 11.80 -8.58
CA LEU A 343 20.10 10.85 -7.92
C LEU A 343 21.59 11.22 -8.10
N ALA A 344 21.91 12.25 -8.88
CA ALA A 344 23.29 12.61 -9.21
C ALA A 344 24.10 13.12 -8.02
N SER A 345 23.46 13.76 -7.04
CA SER A 345 24.10 14.24 -5.82
C SER A 345 24.53 13.10 -4.89
N GLU A 346 23.97 11.90 -5.07
CA GLU A 346 24.22 10.74 -4.22
C GLU A 346 25.38 9.86 -4.70
N GLU A 347 25.73 9.90 -5.98
CA GLU A 347 26.87 9.14 -6.50
C GLU A 347 28.19 9.51 -5.82
N TRP A 348 28.33 10.75 -5.35
CA TRP A 348 29.52 11.23 -4.64
C TRP A 348 29.62 10.73 -3.19
N VAL A 349 28.50 10.46 -2.56
CA VAL A 349 28.44 10.03 -1.15
C VAL A 349 28.47 8.49 -1.04
N SER A 350 27.90 7.78 -2.01
CA SER A 350 27.80 6.32 -1.98
C SER A 350 29.15 5.63 -2.25
N THR A 351 29.99 6.18 -3.13
CA THR A 351 31.32 5.61 -3.42
C THR A 351 32.27 5.64 -2.22
N GLN A 352 32.12 6.57 -1.29
CA GLN A 352 32.89 6.60 -0.05
C GLN A 352 32.35 5.66 1.05
N ARG A 353 31.07 5.22 0.94
CA ARG A 353 30.45 4.31 1.93
C ARG A 353 30.53 2.84 1.51
N GLU A 354 30.57 2.54 0.21
CA GLU A 354 30.70 1.16 -0.27
C GLU A 354 32.07 0.56 0.00
N GLU A 355 33.15 1.35 0.03
CA GLU A 355 34.49 0.86 0.39
C GLU A 355 34.63 0.50 1.89
N GLY A 356 33.75 0.98 2.78
CA GLY A 356 33.78 0.67 4.21
C GLY A 356 32.82 -0.41 4.70
N MET A 357 31.87 -0.85 3.87
CA MET A 357 30.77 -1.72 4.32
C MET A 357 30.87 -3.17 3.82
N TYR A 358 31.72 -3.45 2.84
CA TYR A 358 31.94 -4.79 2.29
C TYR A 358 33.08 -5.57 2.93
N ASP A 359 33.99 -4.93 3.67
CA ASP A 359 35.12 -5.61 4.30
C ASP A 359 34.78 -6.33 5.62
N ASP A 360 33.63 -6.05 6.26
CA ASP A 360 33.28 -6.67 7.56
C ASP A 360 32.42 -7.93 7.47
N TYR A 361 32.03 -8.39 6.27
CA TYR A 361 31.12 -9.54 6.12
C TYR A 361 31.76 -10.83 5.55
N TYR A 362 33.05 -10.82 5.21
CA TYR A 362 33.69 -11.98 4.57
C TYR A 362 34.83 -12.65 5.36
N TYR A 363 35.13 -12.19 6.57
CA TYR A 363 36.12 -12.86 7.44
C TYR A 363 35.64 -12.96 8.89
N SER A 364 34.89 -14.00 9.20
CA SER A 364 34.91 -14.68 10.50
C SER A 364 34.47 -16.12 10.31
N ASP A 365 35.41 -17.01 10.54
CA ASP A 365 35.31 -18.46 10.58
C ASP A 365 34.25 -18.99 11.55
#